data_5c184cf636dfc2cae946751bbb56169f
#
_entry.id   5c184cf636dfc2cae946751bbb56169f
#
_cell.length_a   1.000
_cell.length_b   1.000
_cell.length_c   1.000
_cell.angle_alpha   90.00
_cell.angle_beta   90.00
_cell.angle_gamma   90.00
#
_symmetry.space_group_name_H-M   'P 1'
#
loop_
_entity.id
_entity.type
_entity.pdbx_description
1 polymer ?
#
loop_
_entity_poly.entity_id
_entity_poly.type
_entity_poly.pdbx_seq_one_letter_code
_entity_poly.pdbx_strand_id
1 'polypeptide(L)'
;MMKWEENVRKVVPYVPGEQPKDKNVIKLNTNENPYPPAPGVEELMNTMTYQDFRLYPDTDATELTKSLAKFYGVRESQIFVGVGSDDVLGMAFMTFFNNTEKPVLFPDITYSFYDVWADLYRIPYKQIPLDEDFHIRKEDYLIENGGIIFPNPNAPTGVLE
;
A
#
# COMPACT_ATOMS: atom_id res chain seq x y z
N MET A 1 -22.95 -30.28 6.75
CA MET A 1 -22.98 -29.08 5.91
C MET A 1 -22.22 -28.00 6.68
N MET A 2 -21.11 -27.52 6.15
CA MET A 2 -20.29 -26.49 6.79
C MET A 2 -21.10 -25.19 6.84
N LYS A 3 -21.14 -24.51 7.97
CA LYS A 3 -21.86 -23.24 8.07
C LYS A 3 -21.04 -22.16 7.37
N TRP A 4 -21.68 -21.23 6.70
CA TRP A 4 -20.97 -20.16 5.95
C TRP A 4 -20.07 -19.31 6.85
N GLU A 5 -20.43 -19.15 8.13
CA GLU A 5 -19.63 -18.41 9.12
C GLU A 5 -18.25 -19.05 9.36
N GLU A 6 -18.11 -20.35 9.11
CA GLU A 6 -16.85 -21.07 9.23
C GLU A 6 -15.87 -20.69 8.10
N ASN A 7 -16.40 -20.16 6.99
CA ASN A 7 -15.60 -19.67 5.87
C ASN A 7 -15.17 -18.19 6.02
N VAL A 8 -15.76 -17.47 6.97
CA VAL A 8 -15.40 -16.07 7.20
C VAL A 8 -13.97 -16.00 7.75
N ARG A 9 -13.13 -15.23 7.08
CA ARG A 9 -11.74 -15.02 7.51
C ARG A 9 -11.71 -14.14 8.76
N LYS A 10 -10.97 -14.59 9.75
CA LYS A 10 -10.76 -13.87 11.00
C LYS A 10 -9.37 -13.24 10.93
N VAL A 11 -9.31 -12.04 10.41
CA VAL A 11 -8.09 -11.23 10.36
C VAL A 11 -8.17 -10.19 11.46
N VAL A 12 -7.07 -9.93 12.14
CA VAL A 12 -6.99 -8.80 13.08
C VAL A 12 -7.01 -7.52 12.26
N PRO A 13 -8.05 -6.68 12.41
CA PRO A 13 -8.13 -5.47 11.60
C PRO A 13 -7.05 -4.47 12.01
N TYR A 14 -6.60 -3.69 11.05
CA TYR A 14 -5.75 -2.54 11.34
C TYR A 14 -6.45 -1.56 12.28
N VAL A 15 -5.72 -1.11 13.28
CA VAL A 15 -6.19 -0.06 14.19
C VAL A 15 -5.57 1.26 13.75
N PRO A 16 -6.35 2.20 13.20
CA PRO A 16 -5.83 3.49 12.78
C PRO A 16 -5.32 4.28 13.98
N GLY A 17 -4.32 5.11 13.75
CA GLY A 17 -3.82 6.04 14.75
C GLY A 17 -4.91 7.02 15.21
N GLU A 18 -4.69 7.62 16.37
CA GLU A 18 -5.63 8.59 16.95
C GLU A 18 -5.98 9.71 15.96
N GLN A 19 -7.27 10.03 15.89
CA GLN A 19 -7.81 11.13 15.09
C GLN A 19 -8.34 12.21 16.02
N PRO A 20 -7.49 13.14 16.51
CA PRO A 20 -7.89 14.16 17.46
C PRO A 20 -8.91 15.12 16.83
N LYS A 21 -9.95 15.46 17.60
CA LYS A 21 -10.98 16.43 17.18
C LYS A 21 -10.60 17.88 17.54
N ASP A 22 -9.64 18.05 18.44
CA ASP A 22 -9.13 19.36 18.83
C ASP A 22 -8.24 19.90 17.70
N LYS A 23 -8.60 21.07 17.18
CA LYS A 23 -7.87 21.74 16.09
C LYS A 23 -6.55 22.39 16.53
N ASN A 24 -6.30 22.49 17.84
CA ASN A 24 -5.05 23.05 18.37
C ASN A 24 -3.94 22.00 18.54
N VAL A 25 -4.22 20.74 18.25
CA VAL A 25 -3.25 19.66 18.32
C VAL A 25 -2.39 19.65 17.07
N ILE A 26 -1.08 19.55 17.25
CA ILE A 26 -0.15 19.28 16.14
C ILE A 26 -0.19 17.79 15.88
N LYS A 27 -0.82 17.39 14.78
CA LYS A 27 -0.96 16.00 14.37
C LYS A 27 0.27 15.56 13.56
N LEU A 28 1.00 14.56 14.08
CA LEU A 28 2.21 14.02 13.45
C LEU A 28 2.09 12.54 13.07
N ASN A 29 0.92 11.95 13.26
CA ASN A 29 0.63 10.57 12.87
C ASN A 29 -0.01 10.46 11.48
N THR A 30 -0.12 9.23 10.97
CA THR A 30 -0.76 8.89 9.67
C THR A 30 -0.09 9.47 8.42
N ASN A 31 1.06 10.09 8.57
CA ASN A 31 1.91 10.60 7.47
C ASN A 31 1.14 11.51 6.47
N GLU A 32 0.25 12.36 7.00
CA GLU A 32 -0.52 13.31 6.18
C GLU A 32 0.41 14.38 5.60
N ASN A 33 0.20 14.71 4.32
CA ASN A 33 0.97 15.76 3.65
C ASN A 33 0.60 17.14 4.23
N PRO A 34 1.54 17.91 4.80
CA PRO A 34 1.27 19.23 5.36
C PRO A 34 1.03 20.32 4.29
N TYR A 35 1.32 20.02 3.03
CA TYR A 35 1.15 20.97 1.93
C TYR A 35 -0.16 20.72 1.19
N PRO A 36 -0.83 21.76 0.70
CA PRO A 36 -2.01 21.62 -0.12
C PRO A 36 -1.66 20.94 -1.47
N PRO A 37 -2.67 20.42 -2.19
CA PRO A 37 -2.49 19.94 -3.55
C PRO A 37 -1.95 21.04 -4.48
N ALA A 38 -1.44 20.64 -5.64
CA ALA A 38 -1.02 21.58 -6.68
C ALA A 38 -2.18 22.53 -7.06
N PRO A 39 -1.91 23.82 -7.36
CA PRO A 39 -2.96 24.82 -7.62
C PRO A 39 -3.99 24.39 -8.68
N GLY A 40 -3.58 23.69 -9.73
CA GLY A 40 -4.49 23.19 -10.77
C GLY A 40 -5.53 22.17 -10.28
N VAL A 41 -5.35 21.57 -9.12
CA VAL A 41 -6.32 20.62 -8.55
C VAL A 41 -7.58 21.33 -8.10
N GLU A 42 -7.46 22.49 -7.42
CA GLU A 42 -8.59 23.30 -7.01
C GLU A 42 -9.37 23.82 -8.23
N GLU A 43 -8.66 24.27 -9.25
CA GLU A 43 -9.25 24.74 -10.49
C GLU A 43 -10.05 23.63 -11.19
N LEU A 44 -9.47 22.43 -11.30
CA LEU A 44 -10.15 21.26 -11.85
C LEU A 44 -11.40 20.89 -11.05
N MET A 45 -11.31 20.84 -9.72
CA MET A 45 -12.46 20.51 -8.86
C MET A 45 -13.63 21.49 -9.05
N ASN A 46 -13.34 22.77 -9.29
CA ASN A 46 -14.35 23.80 -9.54
C ASN A 46 -15.02 23.65 -10.93
N THR A 47 -14.45 22.92 -11.85
CA THR A 47 -15.05 22.63 -13.17
C THR A 47 -15.93 21.39 -13.16
N MET A 48 -15.79 20.50 -12.16
CA MET A 48 -16.57 19.28 -12.07
C MET A 48 -18.02 19.56 -11.64
N THR A 49 -18.94 18.87 -12.26
CA THR A 49 -20.37 18.96 -11.98
C THR A 49 -20.91 17.64 -11.47
N TYR A 50 -22.08 17.67 -10.80
CA TYR A 50 -22.73 16.41 -10.38
C TYR A 50 -23.09 15.48 -11.56
N GLN A 51 -23.15 15.99 -12.76
CA GLN A 51 -23.41 15.17 -13.96
C GLN A 51 -22.24 14.26 -14.30
N ASP A 52 -21.01 14.69 -14.00
CA ASP A 52 -19.80 13.91 -14.28
C ASP A 52 -19.74 12.65 -13.41
N PHE A 53 -20.23 12.74 -12.17
CA PHE A 53 -20.22 11.64 -11.20
C PHE A 53 -21.25 10.52 -11.48
N ARG A 54 -22.17 10.68 -12.41
CA ARG A 54 -23.15 9.64 -12.78
C ARG A 54 -22.65 8.67 -13.85
N LEU A 55 -21.50 8.94 -14.44
CA LEU A 55 -20.90 8.14 -15.50
C LEU A 55 -19.87 7.18 -14.93
N TYR A 56 -19.69 6.05 -15.60
CA TYR A 56 -18.55 5.20 -15.32
C TYR A 56 -17.25 5.92 -15.66
N PRO A 57 -16.22 5.80 -14.80
CA PRO A 57 -14.91 6.32 -15.15
C PRO A 57 -14.26 5.50 -16.27
N ASP A 58 -13.18 6.04 -16.84
CA ASP A 58 -12.29 5.27 -17.70
C ASP A 58 -11.66 4.12 -16.89
N THR A 59 -11.93 2.88 -17.30
CA THR A 59 -11.53 1.66 -16.59
C THR A 59 -10.03 1.52 -16.44
N ASP A 60 -9.28 2.05 -17.39
CA ASP A 60 -7.81 1.94 -17.44
C ASP A 60 -7.11 3.20 -16.92
N ALA A 61 -7.89 4.21 -16.49
CA ALA A 61 -7.36 5.51 -16.09
C ALA A 61 -6.34 6.06 -17.11
N THR A 62 -6.67 5.98 -18.39
CA THR A 62 -5.75 6.13 -19.54
C THR A 62 -4.92 7.40 -19.47
N GLU A 63 -5.53 8.56 -19.20
CA GLU A 63 -4.80 9.83 -19.16
C GLU A 63 -3.83 9.91 -17.97
N LEU A 64 -4.21 9.35 -16.82
CA LEU A 64 -3.35 9.26 -15.64
C LEU A 64 -2.18 8.31 -15.93
N THR A 65 -2.46 7.14 -16.49
CA THR A 65 -1.47 6.12 -16.86
C THR A 65 -0.43 6.68 -17.83
N LYS A 66 -0.85 7.39 -18.88
CA LYS A 66 0.05 8.09 -19.82
C LYS A 66 0.92 9.14 -19.12
N SER A 67 0.31 9.93 -18.25
CA SER A 67 1.02 10.99 -17.54
C SER A 67 2.08 10.43 -16.60
N LEU A 68 1.75 9.37 -15.86
CA LEU A 68 2.69 8.67 -14.97
C LEU A 68 3.80 8.00 -15.78
N ALA A 69 3.48 7.32 -16.88
CA ALA A 69 4.47 6.68 -17.74
C ALA A 69 5.47 7.69 -18.28
N LYS A 70 5.00 8.85 -18.73
CA LYS A 70 5.85 9.96 -19.18
C LYS A 70 6.72 10.51 -18.03
N PHE A 71 6.14 10.70 -16.86
CA PHE A 71 6.85 11.24 -15.69
C PHE A 71 7.98 10.32 -15.22
N TYR A 72 7.71 9.01 -15.15
CA TYR A 72 8.69 8.01 -14.71
C TYR A 72 9.60 7.50 -15.83
N GLY A 73 9.36 7.86 -17.09
CA GLY A 73 10.15 7.38 -18.22
C GLY A 73 9.99 5.88 -18.51
N VAL A 74 8.80 5.34 -18.27
CA VAL A 74 8.46 3.93 -18.49
C VAL A 74 7.33 3.79 -19.51
N ARG A 75 7.03 2.55 -19.95
CA ARG A 75 5.88 2.30 -20.84
C ARG A 75 4.56 2.32 -20.05
N GLU A 76 3.46 2.71 -20.69
CA GLU A 76 2.10 2.66 -20.11
C GLU A 76 1.76 1.26 -19.58
N SER A 77 2.19 0.20 -20.26
CA SER A 77 2.01 -1.18 -19.81
C SER A 77 2.76 -1.58 -18.53
N GLN A 78 3.59 -0.69 -18.00
CA GLN A 78 4.32 -0.87 -16.74
C GLN A 78 3.71 -0.06 -15.60
N ILE A 79 2.58 0.61 -15.85
CA ILE A 79 1.84 1.38 -14.84
C ILE A 79 0.57 0.63 -14.48
N PHE A 80 0.36 0.50 -13.18
CA PHE A 80 -0.90 0.08 -12.59
C PHE A 80 -1.35 1.13 -11.58
N VAL A 81 -2.60 1.54 -11.65
CA VAL A 81 -3.20 2.53 -10.73
C VAL A 81 -4.34 1.89 -9.95
N GLY A 82 -4.47 2.27 -8.70
CA GLY A 82 -5.52 1.83 -7.79
C GLY A 82 -5.94 2.95 -6.85
N VAL A 83 -6.93 2.68 -6.00
CA VAL A 83 -7.48 3.65 -5.04
C VAL A 83 -6.62 3.66 -3.78
N GLY A 84 -5.45 4.28 -3.88
CA GLY A 84 -4.46 4.34 -2.80
C GLY A 84 -3.56 3.11 -2.74
N SER A 85 -2.53 3.20 -1.88
CA SER A 85 -1.50 2.15 -1.74
C SER A 85 -2.06 0.83 -1.22
N ASP A 86 -3.05 0.86 -0.34
CA ASP A 86 -3.59 -0.36 0.25
C ASP A 86 -4.34 -1.21 -0.79
N ASP A 87 -5.08 -0.58 -1.69
CA ASP A 87 -5.74 -1.27 -2.80
C ASP A 87 -4.71 -1.92 -3.74
N VAL A 88 -3.68 -1.17 -4.12
CA VAL A 88 -2.58 -1.68 -4.96
C VAL A 88 -1.82 -2.81 -4.26
N LEU A 89 -1.55 -2.69 -2.96
CA LEU A 89 -0.88 -3.72 -2.16
C LEU A 89 -1.73 -4.98 -2.07
N GLY A 90 -3.04 -4.85 -1.79
CA GLY A 90 -3.95 -6.00 -1.78
C GLY A 90 -3.94 -6.78 -3.08
N MET A 91 -3.98 -6.08 -4.21
CA MET A 91 -3.88 -6.69 -5.53
C MET A 91 -2.50 -7.31 -5.79
N ALA A 92 -1.42 -6.65 -5.36
CA ALA A 92 -0.06 -7.17 -5.49
C ALA A 92 0.13 -8.47 -4.69
N PHE A 93 -0.34 -8.52 -3.45
CA PHE A 93 -0.28 -9.73 -2.64
C PHE A 93 -1.03 -10.89 -3.29
N MET A 94 -2.23 -10.64 -3.79
CA MET A 94 -3.04 -11.65 -4.47
C MET A 94 -2.42 -12.13 -5.77
N THR A 95 -1.74 -11.25 -6.51
CA THR A 95 -1.22 -11.54 -7.86
C THR A 95 0.18 -12.14 -7.85
N PHE A 96 1.08 -11.57 -7.06
CA PHE A 96 2.51 -11.88 -7.13
C PHE A 96 3.00 -12.77 -5.99
N PHE A 97 2.35 -12.70 -4.83
CA PHE A 97 2.81 -13.40 -3.62
C PHE A 97 1.92 -14.57 -3.23
N ASN A 98 0.92 -14.90 -4.01
CA ASN A 98 0.00 -16.01 -3.74
C ASN A 98 0.66 -17.39 -3.98
N ASN A 99 1.89 -17.56 -3.47
CA ASN A 99 2.57 -18.84 -3.41
C ASN A 99 2.51 -19.35 -1.97
N THR A 100 1.74 -20.40 -1.74
CA THR A 100 1.53 -20.94 -0.40
C THR A 100 2.67 -21.83 0.11
N GLU A 101 3.68 -22.09 -0.72
CA GLU A 101 4.81 -22.95 -0.34
C GLU A 101 5.99 -22.16 0.23
N LYS A 102 6.16 -20.90 -0.20
CA LYS A 102 7.31 -20.08 0.17
C LYS A 102 6.85 -18.79 0.82
N PRO A 103 7.46 -18.38 1.95
CA PRO A 103 7.05 -17.18 2.65
C PRO A 103 7.43 -15.90 1.89
N VAL A 104 6.58 -14.91 1.95
CA VAL A 104 6.95 -13.53 1.63
C VAL A 104 7.78 -12.96 2.77
N LEU A 105 8.85 -12.25 2.45
CA LEU A 105 9.75 -11.64 3.43
C LEU A 105 9.53 -10.13 3.46
N PHE A 106 9.50 -9.58 4.66
CA PHE A 106 9.48 -8.13 4.89
C PHE A 106 10.09 -7.81 6.26
N PRO A 107 10.54 -6.56 6.49
CA PRO A 107 11.11 -6.18 7.78
C PRO A 107 10.12 -6.35 8.94
N ASP A 108 10.61 -6.64 10.13
CA ASP A 108 9.81 -6.76 11.35
C ASP A 108 9.24 -5.40 11.83
N ILE A 109 9.95 -4.31 11.53
CA ILE A 109 9.51 -2.93 11.77
C ILE A 109 9.30 -2.27 10.40
N THR A 110 8.07 -2.34 9.88
CA THR A 110 7.72 -1.84 8.56
C THR A 110 6.24 -1.46 8.48
N TYR A 111 5.73 -1.22 7.28
CA TYR A 111 4.34 -0.86 7.04
C TYR A 111 3.38 -1.96 7.51
N SER A 112 2.48 -1.59 8.40
CA SER A 112 1.65 -2.51 9.20
C SER A 112 0.53 -3.24 8.44
N PHE A 113 0.44 -3.09 7.11
CA PHE A 113 -0.56 -3.80 6.31
C PHE A 113 -0.02 -5.05 5.62
N TYR A 114 1.27 -5.32 5.65
CA TYR A 114 1.83 -6.49 4.96
C TYR A 114 1.37 -7.81 5.58
N ASP A 115 1.41 -7.91 6.89
CA ASP A 115 0.89 -9.08 7.61
C ASP A 115 -0.63 -9.20 7.49
N VAL A 116 -1.37 -8.07 7.51
CA VAL A 116 -2.82 -8.07 7.30
C VAL A 116 -3.20 -8.67 5.94
N TRP A 117 -2.51 -8.27 4.87
CA TRP A 117 -2.75 -8.83 3.54
C TRP A 117 -2.31 -10.29 3.44
N ALA A 118 -1.17 -10.63 4.02
CA ALA A 118 -0.67 -12.01 4.04
C ALA A 118 -1.67 -12.93 4.78
N ASP A 119 -2.14 -12.52 5.95
CA ASP A 119 -3.14 -13.28 6.73
C ASP A 119 -4.48 -13.40 5.98
N LEU A 120 -4.95 -12.31 5.38
CA LEU A 120 -6.20 -12.30 4.63
C LEU A 120 -6.18 -13.31 3.47
N TYR A 121 -5.06 -13.38 2.76
CA TYR A 121 -4.90 -14.28 1.60
C TYR A 121 -4.30 -15.65 1.97
N ARG A 122 -3.96 -15.87 3.25
CA ARG A 122 -3.29 -17.10 3.74
C ARG A 122 -1.95 -17.34 3.07
N ILE A 123 -1.22 -16.28 2.86
CA ILE A 123 0.14 -16.31 2.32
C ILE A 123 1.09 -16.47 3.49
N PRO A 124 1.96 -17.49 3.51
CA PRO A 124 2.97 -17.59 4.54
C PRO A 124 3.95 -16.41 4.44
N TYR A 125 4.34 -15.87 5.57
CA TYR A 125 5.31 -14.78 5.61
C TYR A 125 6.34 -14.96 6.72
N LYS A 126 7.44 -14.27 6.59
CA LYS A 126 8.47 -14.19 7.62
C LYS A 126 8.93 -12.75 7.76
N GLN A 127 8.84 -12.24 8.98
CA GLN A 127 9.40 -10.96 9.35
C GLN A 127 10.90 -11.10 9.61
N ILE A 128 11.70 -10.25 8.97
CA ILE A 128 13.16 -10.25 9.07
C ILE A 128 13.58 -9.06 9.93
N PRO A 129 14.33 -9.29 11.03
CA PRO A 129 14.77 -8.20 11.89
C PRO A 129 15.63 -7.17 11.16
N LEU A 130 15.36 -5.90 11.39
CA LEU A 130 16.28 -4.82 11.03
C LEU A 130 17.50 -4.85 11.95
N ASP A 131 18.58 -4.16 11.56
CA ASP A 131 19.73 -3.97 12.42
C ASP A 131 19.47 -2.87 13.49
N GLU A 132 20.49 -2.58 14.32
CA GLU A 132 20.38 -1.60 15.40
C GLU A 132 20.15 -0.16 14.92
N ASP A 133 20.49 0.14 13.67
CA ASP A 133 20.30 1.44 13.00
C ASP A 133 19.06 1.45 12.09
N PHE A 134 18.22 0.40 12.16
CA PHE A 134 17.00 0.18 11.38
C PHE A 134 17.24 -0.05 9.88
N HIS A 135 18.42 -0.49 9.48
CA HIS A 135 18.73 -0.89 8.11
C HIS A 135 18.38 -2.35 7.81
N ILE A 136 18.12 -2.62 6.54
CA ILE A 136 17.93 -3.97 6.01
C ILE A 136 19.28 -4.65 5.83
N ARG A 137 19.48 -5.80 6.48
CA ARG A 137 20.62 -6.67 6.21
C ARG A 137 20.31 -7.58 5.04
N LYS A 138 20.86 -7.28 3.88
CA LYS A 138 20.56 -7.98 2.61
C LYS A 138 20.78 -9.49 2.68
N GLU A 139 21.75 -9.91 3.47
CA GLU A 139 22.12 -11.31 3.65
C GLU A 139 21.00 -12.15 4.27
N ASP A 140 20.17 -11.52 5.14
CA ASP A 140 19.07 -12.20 5.82
C ASP A 140 17.88 -12.49 4.86
N TYR A 141 17.85 -11.84 3.70
CA TYR A 141 16.86 -12.02 2.65
C TYR A 141 17.29 -13.03 1.56
N LEU A 142 18.54 -13.52 1.60
CA LEU A 142 19.07 -14.51 0.66
C LEU A 142 18.66 -15.95 0.99
N ILE A 143 17.49 -16.11 1.58
CA ILE A 143 16.86 -17.39 1.87
C ILE A 143 15.77 -17.69 0.84
N GLU A 144 15.38 -18.96 0.72
CA GLU A 144 14.28 -19.34 -0.16
C GLU A 144 12.99 -18.63 0.26
N ASN A 145 12.35 -17.91 -0.69
CA ASN A 145 11.19 -17.09 -0.42
C ASN A 145 10.24 -17.01 -1.62
N GLY A 146 9.00 -16.57 -1.37
CA GLY A 146 7.97 -16.33 -2.37
C GLY A 146 7.94 -14.87 -2.88
N GLY A 147 8.84 -14.04 -2.38
CA GLY A 147 8.97 -12.64 -2.73
C GLY A 147 9.42 -11.80 -1.54
N ILE A 148 9.87 -10.59 -1.82
CA ILE A 148 10.33 -9.61 -0.82
C ILE A 148 9.56 -8.33 -1.04
N ILE A 149 9.06 -7.73 0.04
CA ILE A 149 8.36 -6.44 -0.03
C ILE A 149 8.79 -5.54 1.13
N PHE A 150 9.10 -4.30 0.84
CA PHE A 150 9.35 -3.25 1.84
C PHE A 150 9.14 -1.87 1.21
N PRO A 151 8.76 -0.85 1.97
CA PRO A 151 8.70 0.51 1.48
C PRO A 151 10.11 1.13 1.47
N ASN A 152 10.37 2.06 0.55
CA ASN A 152 11.64 2.77 0.50
C ASN A 152 11.40 4.27 0.22
N PRO A 153 11.65 5.15 1.19
CA PRO A 153 12.13 4.89 2.56
C PRO A 153 11.21 3.98 3.37
N ASN A 154 11.78 3.19 4.30
CA ASN A 154 11.00 2.31 5.15
C ASN A 154 10.09 3.12 6.10
N ALA A 155 8.86 2.71 6.27
CA ALA A 155 7.92 3.30 7.21
C ALA A 155 7.67 2.30 8.37
N PRO A 156 7.81 2.69 9.66
CA PRO A 156 7.90 4.08 10.15
C PRO A 156 9.33 4.60 10.36
N THR A 157 10.38 3.86 10.03
CA THR A 157 11.76 4.19 10.40
C THR A 157 12.30 5.41 9.63
N GLY A 158 11.82 5.65 8.41
CA GLY A 158 12.30 6.71 7.53
C GLY A 158 13.66 6.42 6.88
N VAL A 159 14.23 5.24 7.10
CA VAL A 159 15.54 4.84 6.55
C VAL A 159 15.41 4.55 5.06
N LEU A 160 16.32 5.09 4.26
CA LEU A 160 16.46 4.86 2.82
C LEU A 160 17.50 3.76 2.60
N GLU A 161 17.12 2.74 1.81
CA GLU A 161 17.95 1.60 1.41
C GLU A 161 18.53 1.75 0.00
#